data_5b7c35c25721cf1f56e1d8b752db8d5d
#
_entry.id   5b7c35c25721cf1f56e1d8b752db8d5d
#
_cell.length_a   1.000
_cell.length_b   1.000
_cell.length_c   1.000
_cell.angle_alpha   90.00
_cell.angle_beta   90.00
_cell.angle_gamma   90.00
#
_symmetry.space_group_name_H-M   'P 1'
#
loop_
_entity.id
_entity.type
_entity.pdbx_description
1 polymer ?
#
loop_
_entity_poly.entity_id
_entity_poly.type
_entity_poly.pdbx_seq_one_letter_code
_entity_poly.pdbx_strand_id
1 'polypeptide(L)'
;MISCYSRFNFDCSGFGCRSETLGKTVMSTLVAETNFKNEEVKKSLSPTRAGLDSLPKSLVNGNANKDNADKPPKLKIFIGYDPREDIAYEVCRYSLLKRSSIPVEITPIKQSELRGKGLYWRERGKLESTEFSFSRFLTPHLADYEGWAMFVDCDFLYLGDIKELTDLIDDKFAIMCVQHDYAPKETTKMDGAVQTVYPRKNWSSMVLYNCSHPKNRILTPEVVNTESGAFLHRFQWLEDDEIGEIPFVWNFLVGHNRVVEGDSSTFPKAIHYTLGGPWFEAWKDCEFGDLWLKELEEYKEAKEKSLV
;
A
#
# COMPACT_ATOMS: atom_id res chain seq x y z
N MET A 1 -19.49 -22.29 -40.40
CA MET A 1 -19.04 -23.51 -41.09
C MET A 1 -17.56 -23.71 -40.82
N ILE A 2 -17.26 -24.89 -40.24
CA ILE A 2 -15.99 -25.62 -40.09
C ILE A 2 -15.01 -25.00 -39.06
N SER A 3 -14.98 -25.36 -37.83
CA SER A 3 -14.56 -26.59 -37.09
C SER A 3 -13.18 -27.15 -37.51
N CYS A 4 -12.19 -27.00 -36.61
CA CYS A 4 -11.11 -27.97 -36.48
C CYS A 4 -10.62 -28.02 -35.01
N TYR A 5 -11.11 -29.07 -34.32
CA TYR A 5 -10.50 -29.61 -33.10
C TYR A 5 -9.33 -30.51 -33.51
N SER A 6 -8.19 -30.38 -32.87
CA SER A 6 -7.21 -31.48 -32.84
C SER A 6 -6.77 -31.73 -31.40
N ARG A 7 -7.25 -32.87 -30.89
CA ARG A 7 -6.79 -33.54 -29.67
C ARG A 7 -5.40 -34.12 -29.92
N PHE A 8 -4.49 -33.94 -29.00
CA PHE A 8 -3.34 -34.84 -28.84
C PHE A 8 -3.51 -35.63 -27.56
N ASN A 9 -3.78 -36.95 -27.74
CA ASN A 9 -3.61 -37.97 -26.71
C ASN A 9 -2.12 -38.32 -26.63
N PHE A 10 -1.57 -38.37 -25.44
CA PHE A 10 -0.33 -39.09 -25.16
C PHE A 10 -0.64 -40.28 -24.26
N ASP A 11 -0.31 -41.44 -24.81
CA ASP A 11 -0.46 -42.79 -24.26
C ASP A 11 0.65 -43.04 -23.23
N CYS A 12 0.27 -43.55 -22.03
CA CYS A 12 1.18 -44.05 -21.04
C CYS A 12 1.21 -45.56 -21.09
N SER A 13 2.30 -46.12 -21.58
CA SER A 13 2.61 -47.52 -21.34
C SER A 13 4.12 -47.76 -21.14
N GLY A 14 4.46 -48.26 -19.96
CA GLY A 14 5.59 -49.15 -19.74
C GLY A 14 6.81 -48.57 -19.00
N PHE A 15 6.98 -48.97 -17.78
CA PHE A 15 8.10 -49.75 -17.23
C PHE A 15 8.18 -49.64 -15.68
N GLY A 16 7.91 -50.75 -15.04
CA GLY A 16 8.80 -51.49 -14.19
C GLY A 16 8.98 -51.01 -12.74
N CYS A 17 8.24 -51.63 -11.88
CA CYS A 17 8.39 -51.70 -10.44
C CYS A 17 9.74 -52.27 -10.04
N ARG A 18 10.51 -51.65 -9.14
CA ARG A 18 11.34 -52.34 -8.15
C ARG A 18 11.34 -51.56 -6.84
N SER A 19 10.86 -52.26 -5.83
CA SER A 19 10.96 -51.93 -4.42
C SER A 19 12.37 -52.27 -3.90
N GLU A 20 13.00 -51.35 -3.18
CA GLU A 20 14.02 -51.71 -2.16
C GLU A 20 13.82 -50.90 -0.88
N THR A 21 13.53 -51.65 0.14
CA THR A 21 13.42 -51.26 1.54
C THR A 21 14.84 -51.25 2.15
N LEU A 22 15.18 -50.23 2.91
CA LEU A 22 16.14 -50.17 4.03
C LEU A 22 16.41 -48.68 4.31
N GLY A 23 16.34 -48.15 5.52
CA GLY A 23 16.77 -48.47 6.81
C GLY A 23 16.47 -47.24 7.68
N LYS A 24 15.86 -47.48 8.83
CA LYS A 24 15.70 -46.50 9.91
C LYS A 24 17.05 -46.12 10.47
N THR A 25 17.35 -44.82 10.52
CA THR A 25 18.37 -44.29 11.43
C THR A 25 17.77 -43.17 12.25
N VAL A 26 17.60 -43.45 13.53
CA VAL A 26 17.23 -42.51 14.58
C VAL A 26 18.46 -41.65 14.86
N MET A 27 18.35 -40.35 14.75
CA MET A 27 19.28 -39.42 15.38
C MET A 27 18.51 -38.44 16.25
N SER A 28 18.58 -38.68 17.52
CA SER A 28 18.25 -37.75 18.59
C SER A 28 19.27 -36.62 18.61
N THR A 29 18.83 -35.37 18.56
CA THR A 29 19.73 -34.27 18.85
C THR A 29 19.09 -33.32 19.86
N LEU A 30 19.77 -33.25 20.97
CA LEU A 30 19.67 -32.40 22.14
C LEU A 30 18.93 -31.05 21.90
N VAL A 31 17.91 -30.85 22.74
CA VAL A 31 17.37 -29.53 23.09
C VAL A 31 18.24 -29.01 24.24
N ALA A 32 18.97 -27.93 23.98
CA ALA A 32 19.64 -27.18 25.02
C ALA A 32 18.66 -26.12 25.56
N GLU A 33 18.09 -26.40 26.74
CA GLU A 33 17.37 -25.40 27.54
C GLU A 33 18.39 -24.47 28.19
N THR A 34 18.33 -23.20 27.80
CA THR A 34 18.97 -22.14 28.59
C THR A 34 17.90 -21.38 29.38
N ASN A 35 17.80 -21.75 30.63
CA ASN A 35 17.09 -21.00 31.67
C ASN A 35 17.80 -19.67 31.92
N PHE A 36 17.15 -18.56 31.60
CA PHE A 36 17.50 -17.24 32.16
C PHE A 36 16.52 -16.93 33.30
N LYS A 37 17.07 -16.83 34.49
CA LYS A 37 16.39 -16.40 35.71
C LYS A 37 15.98 -14.92 35.60
N ASN A 38 14.71 -14.66 35.89
CA ASN A 38 14.19 -13.33 36.21
C ASN A 38 14.75 -12.90 37.58
N GLU A 39 15.48 -11.79 37.60
CA GLU A 39 15.67 -10.99 38.82
C GLU A 39 14.84 -9.72 38.71
N GLU A 40 13.88 -9.61 39.61
CA GLU A 40 13.07 -8.41 39.88
C GLU A 40 13.98 -7.30 40.44
N VAL A 41 13.95 -6.13 39.76
CA VAL A 41 14.32 -4.88 40.40
C VAL A 41 13.13 -3.94 40.39
N LYS A 42 12.32 -4.04 41.45
CA LYS A 42 11.37 -2.99 41.82
C LYS A 42 12.17 -1.78 42.35
N LYS A 43 12.15 -0.67 41.63
CA LYS A 43 12.41 0.66 42.20
C LYS A 43 11.26 1.57 41.85
N SER A 44 10.47 1.85 42.90
CA SER A 44 9.48 2.90 43.00
C SER A 44 10.12 4.28 42.86
N LEU A 45 9.64 5.10 41.93
CA LEU A 45 9.82 6.54 41.97
C LEU A 45 8.49 7.19 41.57
N SER A 46 7.79 7.69 42.57
CA SER A 46 6.66 8.59 42.43
C SER A 46 7.18 9.96 41.99
N PRO A 47 6.62 10.62 40.96
CA PRO A 47 6.94 12.03 40.74
C PRO A 47 6.07 12.92 41.59
N THR A 48 6.73 13.74 42.43
CA THR A 48 6.18 14.84 43.18
C THR A 48 5.66 15.94 42.25
N ARG A 49 4.45 16.34 42.58
CA ARG A 49 3.71 17.46 42.00
C ARG A 49 4.30 18.76 42.47
N ALA A 50 5.09 19.48 41.65
CA ALA A 50 5.41 20.90 41.85
C ALA A 50 5.78 21.54 40.51
N GLY A 51 5.15 22.67 40.17
CA GLY A 51 5.64 23.65 39.19
C GLY A 51 4.83 23.78 37.88
N LEU A 52 3.55 24.12 37.98
CA LEU A 52 2.80 24.74 36.90
C LEU A 52 2.46 26.17 37.28
N ASP A 53 3.38 27.10 37.04
CA ASP A 53 3.06 28.53 36.93
C ASP A 53 4.23 29.26 36.27
N SER A 54 3.89 29.93 35.15
CA SER A 54 4.69 30.87 34.36
C SER A 54 5.10 30.41 32.96
N LEU A 55 4.13 30.45 32.05
CA LEU A 55 4.40 30.69 30.62
C LEU A 55 3.87 32.07 30.24
N PRO A 56 4.66 32.95 29.58
CA PRO A 56 4.22 34.28 29.21
C PRO A 56 3.21 34.22 28.07
N LYS A 57 2.04 34.84 28.29
CA LYS A 57 1.07 35.18 27.26
C LYS A 57 1.62 36.34 26.44
N SER A 58 2.21 36.10 25.28
CA SER A 58 2.25 37.08 24.18
C SER A 58 2.95 36.45 22.98
N LEU A 59 2.21 36.29 21.96
CA LEU A 59 2.49 36.52 20.53
C LEU A 59 1.54 35.65 19.67
N VAL A 60 0.25 36.00 19.76
CA VAL A 60 -0.70 35.64 18.70
C VAL A 60 -0.73 36.84 17.75
N ASN A 61 0.15 36.86 16.77
CA ASN A 61 0.01 37.64 15.56
C ASN A 61 0.20 36.67 14.39
N GLY A 62 -0.84 35.87 14.14
CA GLY A 62 -0.98 35.11 12.91
C GLY A 62 -1.76 35.98 11.93
N ASN A 63 -1.07 36.60 10.99
CA ASN A 63 -1.68 37.01 9.74
C ASN A 63 -2.09 35.74 8.98
N ALA A 64 -3.28 35.22 9.28
CA ALA A 64 -3.94 34.26 8.43
C ALA A 64 -4.30 34.98 7.15
N ASN A 65 -3.66 34.55 6.04
CA ASN A 65 -4.05 34.93 4.69
C ASN A 65 -5.55 34.64 4.51
N LYS A 66 -6.37 35.69 4.46
CA LYS A 66 -7.83 35.62 4.30
C LYS A 66 -8.27 35.18 2.89
N ASP A 67 -7.34 34.89 1.98
CA ASP A 67 -7.63 34.59 0.58
C ASP A 67 -7.94 33.10 0.29
N ASN A 68 -7.94 32.23 1.32
CA ASN A 68 -8.16 30.77 1.15
C ASN A 68 -9.42 30.21 1.87
N ALA A 69 -10.26 31.08 2.44
CA ALA A 69 -11.38 30.63 3.28
C ALA A 69 -12.61 30.07 2.53
N ASP A 70 -12.65 30.17 1.18
CA ASP A 70 -13.85 29.84 0.38
C ASP A 70 -13.70 28.63 -0.55
N LYS A 71 -12.55 27.93 -0.54
CA LYS A 71 -12.41 26.69 -1.36
C LYS A 71 -12.67 25.46 -0.50
N PRO A 72 -13.50 24.50 -0.95
CA PRO A 72 -13.67 23.25 -0.23
C PRO A 72 -12.31 22.58 -0.02
N PRO A 73 -12.09 21.94 1.15
CA PRO A 73 -10.85 21.26 1.42
C PRO A 73 -10.61 20.19 0.34
N LYS A 74 -9.40 20.19 -0.23
CA LYS A 74 -8.97 19.20 -1.21
C LYS A 74 -8.54 17.93 -0.49
N LEU A 75 -8.94 16.76 -1.01
CA LEU A 75 -8.34 15.51 -0.57
C LEU A 75 -6.88 15.47 -1.03
N LYS A 76 -5.96 15.37 -0.06
CA LYS A 76 -4.53 15.15 -0.35
C LYS A 76 -4.34 13.68 -0.73
N ILE A 77 -3.79 13.42 -1.91
CA ILE A 77 -3.48 12.07 -2.42
C ILE A 77 -1.99 11.98 -2.68
N PHE A 78 -1.35 11.02 -2.03
CA PHE A 78 0.07 10.73 -2.19
C PHE A 78 0.22 9.43 -2.99
N ILE A 79 0.83 9.52 -4.17
CA ILE A 79 1.08 8.34 -5.02
C ILE A 79 2.55 7.96 -4.88
N GLY A 80 2.82 6.69 -4.58
CA GLY A 80 4.18 6.15 -4.60
C GLY A 80 4.80 6.32 -5.99
N TYR A 81 6.09 6.67 -6.06
CA TYR A 81 6.79 6.85 -7.33
C TYR A 81 8.04 5.97 -7.38
N ASP A 82 8.15 5.19 -8.45
CA ASP A 82 9.34 4.44 -8.81
C ASP A 82 9.70 4.75 -10.27
N PRO A 83 10.96 5.15 -10.58
CA PRO A 83 11.35 5.46 -11.96
C PRO A 83 11.13 4.32 -12.96
N ARG A 84 11.11 3.06 -12.51
CA ARG A 84 10.83 1.91 -13.36
C ARG A 84 9.37 1.82 -13.79
N GLU A 85 8.48 2.52 -13.07
CA GLU A 85 7.04 2.53 -13.25
C GLU A 85 6.50 3.94 -13.52
N ASP A 86 7.34 4.81 -14.11
CA ASP A 86 6.97 6.21 -14.41
C ASP A 86 5.66 6.33 -15.17
N ILE A 87 5.46 5.52 -16.22
CA ILE A 87 4.23 5.56 -17.00
C ILE A 87 3.02 5.01 -16.22
N ALA A 88 3.22 4.07 -15.29
CA ALA A 88 2.15 3.59 -14.42
C ALA A 88 1.70 4.69 -13.46
N TYR A 89 2.65 5.44 -12.88
CA TYR A 89 2.34 6.62 -12.08
C TYR A 89 1.50 7.65 -12.85
N GLU A 90 1.88 7.96 -14.08
CA GLU A 90 1.16 8.95 -14.90
C GLU A 90 -0.27 8.50 -15.22
N VAL A 91 -0.46 7.22 -15.56
CA VAL A 91 -1.79 6.65 -15.83
C VAL A 91 -2.63 6.60 -14.54
N CYS A 92 -2.05 6.21 -13.41
CA CYS A 92 -2.73 6.23 -12.12
C CYS A 92 -3.22 7.64 -11.77
N ARG A 93 -2.32 8.62 -11.84
CA ARG A 93 -2.63 10.04 -11.61
C ARG A 93 -3.73 10.54 -12.54
N TYR A 94 -3.62 10.26 -13.85
CA TYR A 94 -4.60 10.67 -14.84
C TYR A 94 -5.98 10.07 -14.58
N SER A 95 -6.04 8.77 -14.29
CA SER A 95 -7.29 8.07 -14.00
C SER A 95 -8.01 8.63 -12.77
N LEU A 96 -7.26 9.02 -11.72
CA LEU A 96 -7.80 9.72 -10.55
C LEU A 96 -8.38 11.08 -10.91
N LEU A 97 -7.62 11.93 -11.60
CA LEU A 97 -8.05 13.28 -11.97
C LEU A 97 -9.27 13.25 -12.87
N LYS A 98 -9.29 12.34 -13.84
CA LYS A 98 -10.38 12.20 -14.82
C LYS A 98 -11.72 11.85 -14.17
N ARG A 99 -11.70 11.09 -13.07
CA ARG A 99 -12.91 10.54 -12.44
C ARG A 99 -13.29 11.20 -11.12
N SER A 100 -12.47 12.13 -10.64
CA SER A 100 -12.76 12.81 -9.39
C SER A 100 -13.79 13.90 -9.56
N SER A 101 -14.95 13.77 -8.92
CA SER A 101 -15.96 14.84 -8.83
C SER A 101 -15.68 15.83 -7.69
N ILE A 102 -14.69 15.55 -6.84
CA ILE A 102 -14.26 16.42 -5.74
C ILE A 102 -12.86 16.99 -6.01
N PRO A 103 -12.53 18.14 -5.42
CA PRO A 103 -11.18 18.68 -5.52
C PRO A 103 -10.15 17.74 -4.89
N VAL A 104 -9.12 17.37 -5.64
CA VAL A 104 -7.99 16.56 -5.18
C VAL A 104 -6.68 17.31 -5.38
N GLU A 105 -5.71 17.00 -4.53
CA GLU A 105 -4.32 17.46 -4.64
C GLU A 105 -3.40 16.25 -4.66
N ILE A 106 -2.77 15.97 -5.81
CA ILE A 106 -1.96 14.77 -6.00
C ILE A 106 -0.48 15.12 -5.92
N THR A 107 0.24 14.43 -5.03
CA THR A 107 1.68 14.61 -4.81
C THR A 107 2.40 13.27 -4.98
N PRO A 108 3.43 13.15 -5.84
CA PRO A 108 4.25 11.95 -5.91
C PRO A 108 5.13 11.81 -4.67
N ILE A 109 5.22 10.61 -4.11
CA ILE A 109 6.24 10.28 -3.10
C ILE A 109 7.51 9.84 -3.80
N LYS A 110 8.39 10.79 -4.10
CA LYS A 110 9.70 10.53 -4.72
C LYS A 110 10.77 10.44 -3.66
N GLN A 111 11.42 9.27 -3.55
CA GLN A 111 12.45 9.04 -2.54
C GLN A 111 13.61 10.04 -2.63
N SER A 112 14.03 10.41 -3.85
CA SER A 112 15.10 11.38 -4.08
C SER A 112 14.76 12.77 -3.51
N GLU A 113 13.51 13.23 -3.67
CA GLU A 113 13.05 14.51 -3.11
C GLU A 113 12.98 14.47 -1.59
N LEU A 114 12.49 13.35 -1.02
CA LEU A 114 12.42 13.17 0.44
C LEU A 114 13.82 13.15 1.06
N ARG A 115 14.80 12.50 0.39
CA ARG A 115 16.21 12.52 0.81
C ARG A 115 16.79 13.93 0.75
N GLY A 116 16.52 14.68 -0.31
CA GLY A 116 16.97 16.08 -0.44
C GLY A 116 16.40 17.00 0.65
N LYS A 117 15.20 16.69 1.15
CA LYS A 117 14.55 17.41 2.26
C LYS A 117 14.95 16.91 3.64
N GLY A 118 15.79 15.88 3.76
CA GLY A 118 16.16 15.25 5.03
C GLY A 118 15.02 14.48 5.71
N LEU A 119 13.97 14.12 4.97
CA LEU A 119 12.81 13.37 5.49
C LEU A 119 12.97 11.86 5.37
N TYR A 120 13.87 11.40 4.49
CA TYR A 120 14.11 9.98 4.26
C TYR A 120 15.59 9.70 4.10
N TRP A 121 16.15 8.82 4.97
CA TRP A 121 17.58 8.44 4.96
C TRP A 121 17.80 6.94 5.10
N ARG A 122 16.73 6.15 5.11
CA ARG A 122 16.78 4.71 5.21
C ARG A 122 17.54 4.12 4.02
N GLU A 123 18.47 3.20 4.29
CA GLU A 123 19.16 2.44 3.26
C GLU A 123 18.20 1.43 2.63
N ARG A 124 18.32 1.25 1.31
CA ARG A 124 17.47 0.31 0.58
C ARG A 124 17.78 -1.13 0.99
N GLY A 125 16.78 -1.83 1.50
CA GLY A 125 16.87 -3.25 1.84
C GLY A 125 16.71 -4.14 0.61
N LYS A 126 17.31 -5.34 0.66
CA LYS A 126 17.25 -6.33 -0.45
C LYS A 126 15.83 -6.82 -0.77
N LEU A 127 14.88 -6.68 0.16
CA LEU A 127 13.48 -7.13 0.01
C LEU A 127 12.53 -5.99 -0.39
N GLU A 128 13.03 -4.79 -0.61
CA GLU A 128 12.22 -3.66 -1.06
C GLU A 128 11.96 -3.76 -2.57
N SER A 129 10.71 -4.01 -2.94
CA SER A 129 10.30 -4.13 -4.35
C SER A 129 10.23 -2.78 -5.07
N THR A 130 9.90 -1.69 -4.35
CA THR A 130 9.72 -0.34 -4.91
C THR A 130 10.46 0.71 -4.08
N GLU A 131 10.75 1.89 -4.68
CA GLU A 131 11.37 3.00 -3.96
C GLU A 131 10.49 3.57 -2.84
N PHE A 132 9.19 3.40 -2.95
CA PHE A 132 8.25 3.89 -1.94
C PHE A 132 7.83 2.83 -0.91
N SER A 133 8.52 1.69 -0.85
CA SER A 133 8.18 0.60 0.10
C SER A 133 8.00 1.09 1.54
N PHE A 134 8.84 2.00 2.02
CA PHE A 134 8.72 2.57 3.37
C PHE A 134 8.31 4.03 3.39
N SER A 135 8.71 4.83 2.40
CA SER A 135 8.37 6.26 2.38
C SER A 135 6.87 6.54 2.29
N ARG A 136 6.05 5.54 1.89
CA ARG A 136 4.58 5.59 1.94
C ARG A 136 4.01 5.94 3.32
N PHE A 137 4.71 5.52 4.38
CA PHE A 137 4.29 5.78 5.76
C PHE A 137 4.55 7.20 6.24
N LEU A 138 5.22 8.04 5.42
CA LEU A 138 5.33 9.47 5.67
C LEU A 138 4.04 10.24 5.33
N THR A 139 3.02 9.60 4.78
CA THR A 139 1.78 10.28 4.37
C THR A 139 1.18 11.18 5.44
N PRO A 140 1.00 10.75 6.71
CA PRO A 140 0.49 11.65 7.75
C PRO A 140 1.40 12.87 8.00
N HIS A 141 2.73 12.67 7.99
CA HIS A 141 3.69 13.76 8.14
C HIS A 141 3.64 14.74 6.95
N LEU A 142 3.56 14.24 5.72
CA LEU A 142 3.47 15.05 4.51
C LEU A 142 2.13 15.78 4.38
N ALA A 143 1.11 15.30 5.08
CA ALA A 143 -0.19 15.95 5.21
C ALA A 143 -0.25 16.93 6.41
N ASP A 144 0.88 17.22 7.07
CA ASP A 144 0.99 18.07 8.26
C ASP A 144 0.19 17.55 9.47
N TYR A 145 -0.11 16.26 9.48
CA TYR A 145 -0.99 15.60 10.47
C TYR A 145 -2.37 16.24 10.57
N GLU A 146 -2.93 16.68 9.43
CA GLU A 146 -4.22 17.34 9.35
C GLU A 146 -5.19 16.61 8.41
N GLY A 147 -6.46 16.48 8.86
CA GLY A 147 -7.55 15.91 8.08
C GLY A 147 -7.32 14.46 7.63
N TRP A 148 -7.95 14.11 6.52
CA TRP A 148 -7.78 12.82 5.85
C TRP A 148 -6.88 12.97 4.62
N ALA A 149 -6.00 12.00 4.41
CA ALA A 149 -5.18 11.90 3.21
C ALA A 149 -5.13 10.45 2.72
N MET A 150 -4.95 10.25 1.43
CA MET A 150 -4.80 8.93 0.84
C MET A 150 -3.36 8.69 0.41
N PHE A 151 -2.83 7.51 0.72
CA PHE A 151 -1.68 6.94 0.02
C PHE A 151 -2.16 5.85 -0.94
N VAL A 152 -1.52 5.75 -2.10
CA VAL A 152 -1.74 4.65 -3.06
C VAL A 152 -0.46 4.33 -3.82
N ASP A 153 -0.24 3.04 -4.13
CA ASP A 153 0.83 2.58 -5.02
C ASP A 153 0.59 3.08 -6.46
N CYS A 154 1.63 3.24 -7.27
CA CYS A 154 1.50 3.77 -8.63
C CYS A 154 0.90 2.78 -9.65
N ASP A 155 0.83 1.52 -9.29
CA ASP A 155 0.31 0.43 -10.13
C ASP A 155 -1.21 0.24 -10.02
N PHE A 156 -1.94 1.33 -9.75
CA PHE A 156 -3.39 1.38 -9.72
C PHE A 156 -3.99 2.02 -10.97
N LEU A 157 -5.17 1.53 -11.36
CA LEU A 157 -6.05 2.17 -12.35
C LEU A 157 -7.41 2.45 -11.71
N TYR A 158 -7.77 3.72 -11.55
CA TYR A 158 -9.07 4.10 -10.99
C TYR A 158 -10.15 4.11 -12.08
N LEU A 159 -11.29 3.47 -11.78
CA LEU A 159 -12.48 3.39 -12.63
C LEU A 159 -13.69 4.07 -11.98
N GLY A 160 -13.70 4.17 -10.66
CA GLY A 160 -14.76 4.84 -9.87
C GLY A 160 -14.40 6.28 -9.50
N ASP A 161 -15.43 7.04 -9.08
CA ASP A 161 -15.24 8.40 -8.58
C ASP A 161 -14.65 8.34 -7.16
N ILE A 162 -13.56 9.08 -6.95
CA ILE A 162 -12.89 9.13 -5.64
C ILE A 162 -13.81 9.66 -4.52
N LYS A 163 -14.85 10.41 -4.88
CA LYS A 163 -15.88 10.84 -3.93
C LYS A 163 -16.55 9.65 -3.25
N GLU A 164 -16.88 8.60 -4.00
CA GLU A 164 -17.52 7.41 -3.44
C GLU A 164 -16.61 6.68 -2.41
N LEU A 165 -15.30 6.77 -2.58
CA LEU A 165 -14.34 6.26 -1.59
C LEU A 165 -14.31 7.16 -0.35
N THR A 166 -14.32 8.49 -0.53
CA THR A 166 -14.33 9.42 0.61
C THR A 166 -15.63 9.41 1.39
N ASP A 167 -16.76 9.06 0.76
CA ASP A 167 -18.04 8.90 1.44
C ASP A 167 -18.07 7.71 2.43
N LEU A 168 -17.06 6.82 2.36
CA LEU A 168 -16.87 5.70 3.31
C LEU A 168 -16.10 6.11 4.58
N ILE A 169 -15.50 7.30 4.61
CA ILE A 169 -14.68 7.76 5.72
C ILE A 169 -15.48 7.78 7.02
N ASP A 170 -14.89 7.19 8.07
CA ASP A 170 -15.45 7.19 9.44
C ASP A 170 -14.34 7.62 10.41
N ASP A 171 -14.51 8.78 11.04
CA ASP A 171 -13.53 9.43 11.90
C ASP A 171 -13.16 8.62 13.17
N LYS A 172 -13.91 7.56 13.48
CA LYS A 172 -13.56 6.64 14.58
C LYS A 172 -12.27 5.85 14.30
N PHE A 173 -11.91 5.66 13.02
CA PHE A 173 -10.72 4.91 12.64
C PHE A 173 -9.48 5.80 12.50
N ALA A 174 -8.33 5.24 12.84
CA ALA A 174 -7.05 5.86 12.58
C ALA A 174 -6.65 5.76 11.11
N ILE A 175 -6.93 4.61 10.50
CA ILE A 175 -6.76 4.37 9.06
C ILE A 175 -7.93 3.57 8.53
N MET A 176 -8.15 3.62 7.21
CA MET A 176 -9.04 2.71 6.51
C MET A 176 -8.33 2.12 5.30
N CYS A 177 -8.46 0.81 5.07
CA CYS A 177 -7.86 0.13 3.93
C CYS A 177 -8.68 -1.11 3.54
N VAL A 178 -8.40 -1.66 2.36
CA VAL A 178 -8.93 -2.98 2.00
C VAL A 178 -8.17 -4.05 2.78
N GLN A 179 -8.91 -4.83 3.56
CA GLN A 179 -8.37 -5.90 4.39
C GLN A 179 -8.29 -7.21 3.60
N HIS A 180 -7.27 -7.31 2.75
CA HIS A 180 -7.08 -8.50 1.92
C HIS A 180 -6.77 -9.75 2.74
N ASP A 181 -7.51 -10.83 2.49
CA ASP A 181 -7.09 -12.19 2.82
C ASP A 181 -6.28 -12.73 1.63
N TYR A 182 -5.01 -12.30 1.55
CA TYR A 182 -4.15 -12.54 0.40
C TYR A 182 -2.92 -13.38 0.77
N ALA A 183 -2.90 -14.61 0.26
CA ALA A 183 -1.74 -15.50 0.30
C ALA A 183 -1.29 -15.78 -1.15
N PRO A 184 -0.24 -15.10 -1.65
CA PRO A 184 0.23 -15.29 -3.03
C PRO A 184 0.72 -16.72 -3.25
N LYS A 185 0.39 -17.29 -4.41
CA LYS A 185 0.91 -18.59 -4.86
C LYS A 185 2.23 -18.43 -5.62
N GLU A 186 2.44 -17.25 -6.21
CA GLU A 186 3.64 -16.89 -6.95
C GLU A 186 4.78 -16.64 -5.98
N THR A 187 5.99 -17.08 -6.36
CA THR A 187 7.21 -16.89 -5.57
C THR A 187 7.98 -15.62 -5.97
N THR A 188 7.63 -15.01 -7.09
CA THR A 188 8.29 -13.83 -7.66
C THR A 188 7.27 -12.78 -8.10
N LYS A 189 7.67 -11.51 -8.01
CA LYS A 189 7.01 -10.34 -8.58
C LYS A 189 7.75 -9.84 -9.83
N MET A 190 7.39 -8.64 -10.31
CA MET A 190 8.12 -7.92 -11.35
C MET A 190 9.61 -7.90 -11.05
N ASP A 191 10.43 -7.85 -12.09
CA ASP A 191 11.91 -7.83 -12.00
C ASP A 191 12.52 -8.99 -11.17
N GLY A 192 11.79 -10.10 -10.99
CA GLY A 192 12.26 -11.24 -10.20
C GLY A 192 12.32 -11.00 -8.69
N ALA A 193 11.69 -9.95 -8.17
CA ALA A 193 11.62 -9.68 -6.74
C ALA A 193 10.91 -10.82 -5.99
N VAL A 194 11.45 -11.21 -4.83
CA VAL A 194 10.90 -12.31 -4.03
C VAL A 194 9.52 -11.92 -3.48
N GLN A 195 8.53 -12.79 -3.71
CA GLN A 195 7.21 -12.69 -3.13
C GLN A 195 7.19 -13.37 -1.76
N THR A 196 6.86 -12.62 -0.71
CA THR A 196 6.75 -13.15 0.66
C THR A 196 5.32 -13.10 1.16
N VAL A 197 4.95 -14.07 2.03
CA VAL A 197 3.66 -14.08 2.73
C VAL A 197 3.86 -13.54 4.14
N TYR A 198 3.04 -12.58 4.54
CA TYR A 198 3.02 -12.02 5.89
C TYR A 198 1.62 -11.48 6.24
N PRO A 199 1.25 -11.36 7.54
CA PRO A 199 -0.03 -10.79 7.96
C PRO A 199 -0.26 -9.39 7.40
N ARG A 200 -1.50 -9.08 7.03
CA ARG A 200 -1.94 -7.78 6.46
C ARG A 200 -1.19 -7.42 5.16
N LYS A 201 -0.84 -8.45 4.35
CA LYS A 201 -0.18 -8.25 3.06
C LYS A 201 -1.09 -7.48 2.10
N ASN A 202 -0.51 -6.53 1.36
CA ASN A 202 -1.17 -5.59 0.45
C ASN A 202 -2.13 -4.57 1.11
N TRP A 203 -2.35 -4.61 2.42
CA TRP A 203 -3.17 -3.60 3.10
C TRP A 203 -2.60 -2.19 2.95
N SER A 204 -1.28 -2.06 2.96
CA SER A 204 -0.59 -0.77 2.86
C SER A 204 -0.43 -0.23 1.42
N SER A 205 -0.98 -0.92 0.41
CA SER A 205 -0.91 -0.46 -0.99
C SER A 205 -1.87 0.68 -1.31
N MET A 206 -2.99 0.76 -0.57
CA MET A 206 -3.91 1.91 -0.59
C MET A 206 -4.45 2.12 0.83
N VAL A 207 -4.21 3.28 1.40
CA VAL A 207 -4.60 3.63 2.77
C VAL A 207 -5.18 5.03 2.82
N LEU A 208 -6.37 5.15 3.38
CA LEU A 208 -6.91 6.41 3.86
C LEU A 208 -6.42 6.61 5.30
N TYR A 209 -5.62 7.66 5.52
CA TYR A 209 -5.11 8.04 6.83
C TYR A 209 -5.97 9.15 7.42
N ASN A 210 -6.51 8.95 8.61
CA ASN A 210 -6.93 10.04 9.47
C ASN A 210 -5.67 10.69 10.06
N CYS A 211 -5.09 11.64 9.34
CA CYS A 211 -3.81 12.25 9.72
C CYS A 211 -3.91 12.98 11.07
N SER A 212 -5.10 13.48 11.43
CA SER A 212 -5.35 14.13 12.72
C SER A 212 -5.44 13.16 13.89
N HIS A 213 -5.60 11.85 13.63
CA HIS A 213 -5.72 10.85 14.69
C HIS A 213 -4.44 10.76 15.53
N PRO A 214 -4.53 10.80 16.88
CA PRO A 214 -3.34 10.87 17.75
C PRO A 214 -2.32 9.76 17.51
N LYS A 215 -2.77 8.52 17.22
CA LYS A 215 -1.89 7.39 16.97
C LYS A 215 -1.08 7.51 15.67
N ASN A 216 -1.57 8.21 14.66
CA ASN A 216 -0.83 8.42 13.41
C ASN A 216 0.30 9.45 13.54
N ARG A 217 0.33 10.24 14.62
CA ARG A 217 1.44 11.17 14.90
C ARG A 217 2.76 10.47 15.19
N ILE A 218 2.76 9.16 15.50
CA ILE A 218 3.97 8.35 15.62
C ILE A 218 4.73 8.22 14.30
N LEU A 219 4.06 8.33 13.15
CA LEU A 219 4.65 8.18 11.82
C LEU A 219 5.47 9.42 11.44
N THR A 220 6.48 9.70 12.27
CA THR A 220 7.49 10.75 12.01
C THR A 220 8.55 10.26 11.02
N PRO A 221 9.34 11.16 10.41
CA PRO A 221 10.50 10.77 9.63
C PRO A 221 11.43 9.82 10.38
N GLU A 222 11.69 10.06 11.68
CA GLU A 222 12.54 9.19 12.50
C GLU A 222 11.99 7.75 12.55
N VAL A 223 10.71 7.58 12.91
CA VAL A 223 10.07 6.27 13.00
C VAL A 223 10.06 5.55 11.67
N VAL A 224 9.69 6.24 10.57
CA VAL A 224 9.66 5.63 9.23
C VAL A 224 11.03 5.18 8.76
N ASN A 225 12.10 5.89 9.14
CA ASN A 225 13.47 5.54 8.75
C ASN A 225 14.09 4.43 9.61
N THR A 226 13.64 4.23 10.85
CA THR A 226 14.29 3.33 11.82
C THR A 226 13.49 2.07 12.13
N GLU A 227 12.16 2.11 12.06
CA GLU A 227 11.30 1.00 12.40
C GLU A 227 11.37 -0.16 11.38
N SER A 228 11.05 -1.36 11.85
CA SER A 228 11.06 -2.56 11.02
C SER A 228 9.96 -2.52 9.94
N GLY A 229 10.18 -3.23 8.82
CA GLY A 229 9.14 -3.42 7.81
C GLY A 229 7.90 -4.12 8.37
N ALA A 230 8.06 -5.01 9.34
CA ALA A 230 6.94 -5.66 10.03
C ALA A 230 6.12 -4.66 10.83
N PHE A 231 6.77 -3.74 11.55
CA PHE A 231 6.08 -2.69 12.30
C PHE A 231 5.23 -1.82 11.36
N LEU A 232 5.82 -1.34 10.27
CA LEU A 232 5.16 -0.44 9.34
C LEU A 232 4.07 -1.14 8.51
N HIS A 233 4.40 -2.20 7.77
CA HIS A 233 3.44 -2.84 6.86
C HIS A 233 2.32 -3.61 7.55
N ARG A 234 2.49 -3.98 8.83
CA ARG A 234 1.44 -4.63 9.62
C ARG A 234 0.69 -3.65 10.52
N PHE A 235 0.92 -2.33 10.37
CA PHE A 235 0.30 -1.29 11.17
C PHE A 235 0.38 -1.58 12.68
N GLN A 236 1.57 -1.99 13.17
CA GLN A 236 1.72 -2.44 14.57
C GLN A 236 1.60 -1.32 15.62
N TRP A 237 1.43 -0.09 15.19
CA TRP A 237 1.09 1.04 16.08
C TRP A 237 -0.42 1.19 16.32
N LEU A 238 -1.26 0.34 15.68
CA LEU A 238 -2.71 0.35 15.77
C LEU A 238 -3.25 -0.99 16.24
N GLU A 239 -4.32 -0.95 17.03
CA GLU A 239 -5.15 -2.11 17.33
C GLU A 239 -6.08 -2.42 16.15
N ASP A 240 -6.65 -3.64 16.11
CA ASP A 240 -7.50 -4.07 14.98
C ASP A 240 -8.78 -3.22 14.85
N ASP A 241 -9.36 -2.75 15.97
CA ASP A 241 -10.56 -1.92 16.00
C ASP A 241 -10.33 -0.45 15.60
N GLU A 242 -9.08 -0.05 15.41
CA GLU A 242 -8.69 1.27 14.90
C GLU A 242 -8.46 1.30 13.39
N ILE A 243 -8.58 0.13 12.73
CA ILE A 243 -8.40 -0.04 11.28
C ILE A 243 -9.76 -0.32 10.64
N GLY A 244 -10.28 0.66 9.90
CA GLY A 244 -11.53 0.53 9.15
C GLY A 244 -11.37 -0.28 7.87
N GLU A 245 -12.42 -0.99 7.48
CA GLU A 245 -12.47 -1.76 6.25
C GLU A 245 -13.01 -0.92 5.08
N ILE A 246 -12.36 -1.05 3.93
CA ILE A 246 -12.82 -0.53 2.63
C ILE A 246 -13.21 -1.73 1.75
N PRO A 247 -14.32 -1.66 0.98
CA PRO A 247 -14.69 -2.73 0.06
C PRO A 247 -13.58 -3.07 -0.92
N PHE A 248 -13.36 -4.37 -1.18
CA PHE A 248 -12.25 -4.88 -2.00
C PHE A 248 -12.20 -4.31 -3.42
N VAL A 249 -13.32 -3.85 -3.95
CA VAL A 249 -13.42 -3.23 -5.29
C VAL A 249 -12.58 -1.95 -5.43
N TRP A 250 -12.18 -1.33 -4.32
CA TRP A 250 -11.29 -0.17 -4.30
C TRP A 250 -9.79 -0.50 -4.28
N ASN A 251 -9.46 -1.77 -4.13
CA ASN A 251 -8.10 -2.30 -4.25
C ASN A 251 -8.20 -3.73 -4.81
N PHE A 252 -8.73 -3.82 -6.03
CA PHE A 252 -9.01 -5.08 -6.69
C PHE A 252 -7.72 -5.70 -7.23
N LEU A 253 -7.23 -6.74 -6.55
CA LEU A 253 -5.97 -7.39 -6.88
C LEU A 253 -6.12 -8.26 -8.14
N VAL A 254 -5.46 -7.87 -9.22
CA VAL A 254 -5.38 -8.64 -10.46
C VAL A 254 -4.80 -10.03 -10.17
N GLY A 255 -5.45 -11.06 -10.73
CA GLY A 255 -5.06 -12.45 -10.52
C GLY A 255 -5.53 -13.07 -9.19
N HIS A 256 -6.09 -12.28 -8.26
CA HIS A 256 -6.59 -12.76 -6.96
C HIS A 256 -8.10 -12.55 -6.80
N ASN A 257 -8.56 -11.30 -6.87
CA ASN A 257 -9.99 -11.00 -6.80
C ASN A 257 -10.71 -11.45 -8.08
N ARG A 258 -12.02 -11.62 -8.01
CA ARG A 258 -12.84 -12.07 -9.15
C ARG A 258 -14.09 -11.23 -9.26
N VAL A 259 -14.45 -10.88 -10.48
CA VAL A 259 -15.76 -10.34 -10.82
C VAL A 259 -16.75 -11.50 -10.89
N VAL A 260 -17.87 -11.36 -10.20
CA VAL A 260 -18.97 -12.34 -10.24
C VAL A 260 -19.93 -11.95 -11.36
N GLU A 261 -20.17 -12.86 -12.31
CA GLU A 261 -21.09 -12.62 -13.42
C GLU A 261 -22.51 -12.32 -12.89
N GLY A 262 -23.09 -11.21 -13.37
CA GLY A 262 -24.41 -10.76 -12.93
C GLY A 262 -24.40 -9.94 -11.62
N ASP A 263 -23.27 -9.81 -10.94
CA ASP A 263 -23.13 -8.98 -9.73
C ASP A 263 -22.20 -7.78 -10.00
N SER A 264 -22.79 -6.65 -10.36
CA SER A 264 -22.05 -5.42 -10.64
C SER A 264 -21.34 -4.84 -9.42
N SER A 265 -21.72 -5.24 -8.19
CA SER A 265 -21.06 -4.77 -6.96
C SER A 265 -19.64 -5.32 -6.82
N THR A 266 -19.30 -6.38 -7.56
CA THR A 266 -17.96 -6.98 -7.57
C THR A 266 -17.04 -6.42 -8.65
N PHE A 267 -17.55 -5.52 -9.51
CA PHE A 267 -16.72 -4.89 -10.54
C PHE A 267 -15.76 -3.87 -9.91
N PRO A 268 -14.47 -3.86 -10.31
CA PRO A 268 -13.48 -3.00 -9.68
C PRO A 268 -13.78 -1.50 -9.88
N LYS A 269 -13.64 -0.73 -8.80
CA LYS A 269 -13.58 0.74 -8.80
C LYS A 269 -12.14 1.25 -8.85
N ALA A 270 -11.20 0.45 -8.37
CA ALA A 270 -9.77 0.65 -8.57
C ALA A 270 -9.07 -0.70 -8.74
N ILE A 271 -8.39 -0.89 -9.85
CA ILE A 271 -7.63 -2.10 -10.18
C ILE A 271 -6.20 -1.92 -9.69
N HIS A 272 -5.64 -2.94 -9.04
CA HIS A 272 -4.27 -2.98 -8.56
C HIS A 272 -3.49 -4.11 -9.25
N TYR A 273 -2.49 -3.73 -10.06
CA TYR A 273 -1.65 -4.66 -10.80
C TYR A 273 -0.45 -5.15 -9.96
N THR A 274 -0.74 -5.68 -8.76
CA THR A 274 0.24 -5.99 -7.70
C THR A 274 1.41 -6.90 -8.10
N LEU A 275 1.29 -7.66 -9.19
CA LEU A 275 2.35 -8.52 -9.75
C LEU A 275 3.13 -7.84 -10.88
N GLY A 276 2.61 -6.75 -11.41
CA GLY A 276 3.05 -6.02 -12.58
C GLY A 276 1.91 -5.82 -13.56
N GLY A 277 1.97 -4.77 -14.36
CA GLY A 277 0.93 -4.41 -15.32
C GLY A 277 1.45 -4.27 -16.75
N PRO A 278 0.59 -3.81 -17.69
CA PRO A 278 0.88 -3.82 -19.14
C PRO A 278 2.09 -2.98 -19.57
N TRP A 279 2.65 -2.16 -18.68
CA TRP A 279 3.89 -1.43 -18.92
C TRP A 279 5.15 -2.29 -18.85
N PHE A 280 5.03 -3.53 -18.37
CA PHE A 280 6.10 -4.52 -18.43
C PHE A 280 5.77 -5.60 -19.46
N GLU A 281 6.72 -5.93 -20.34
CA GLU A 281 6.53 -6.91 -21.41
C GLU A 281 6.03 -8.27 -20.90
N ALA A 282 6.51 -8.70 -19.73
CA ALA A 282 6.09 -9.96 -19.10
C ALA A 282 4.62 -9.96 -18.64
N TRP A 283 3.98 -8.81 -18.54
CA TRP A 283 2.63 -8.63 -17.99
C TRP A 283 1.67 -7.93 -18.97
N LYS A 284 2.06 -7.78 -20.24
CA LYS A 284 1.26 -7.06 -21.26
C LYS A 284 -0.13 -7.64 -21.46
N ASP A 285 -0.30 -8.95 -21.27
CA ASP A 285 -1.56 -9.66 -21.46
C ASP A 285 -2.26 -10.00 -20.13
N CYS A 286 -1.97 -9.24 -19.05
CA CYS A 286 -2.61 -9.45 -17.75
C CYS A 286 -4.11 -9.12 -17.79
N GLU A 287 -4.86 -9.68 -16.83
CA GLU A 287 -6.29 -9.38 -16.65
C GLU A 287 -6.51 -7.88 -16.50
N PHE A 288 -7.52 -7.31 -17.19
CA PHE A 288 -7.80 -5.87 -17.30
C PHE A 288 -6.67 -5.03 -17.94
N GLY A 289 -5.70 -5.65 -18.59
CA GLY A 289 -4.63 -4.93 -19.30
C GLY A 289 -5.14 -4.02 -20.40
N ASP A 290 -6.21 -4.42 -21.08
CA ASP A 290 -6.91 -3.62 -22.10
C ASP A 290 -7.48 -2.31 -21.56
N LEU A 291 -8.02 -2.30 -20.35
CA LEU A 291 -8.50 -1.08 -19.68
C LEU A 291 -7.36 -0.11 -19.38
N TRP A 292 -6.22 -0.63 -18.92
CA TRP A 292 -5.05 0.19 -18.65
C TRP A 292 -4.46 0.78 -19.94
N LEU A 293 -4.34 -0.02 -20.99
CA LEU A 293 -3.85 0.43 -22.30
C LEU A 293 -4.75 1.50 -22.91
N LYS A 294 -6.06 1.35 -22.77
CA LYS A 294 -7.02 2.37 -23.20
C LYS A 294 -6.81 3.69 -22.43
N GLU A 295 -6.66 3.62 -21.11
CA GLU A 295 -6.42 4.80 -20.29
C GLU A 295 -5.08 5.48 -20.63
N LEU A 296 -4.05 4.69 -20.96
CA LEU A 296 -2.77 5.20 -21.44
C LEU A 296 -2.92 5.99 -22.75
N GLU A 297 -3.69 5.50 -23.72
CA GLU A 297 -3.92 6.22 -24.97
C GLU A 297 -4.66 7.55 -24.73
N GLU A 298 -5.69 7.52 -23.88
CA GLU A 298 -6.43 8.73 -23.49
C GLU A 298 -5.54 9.75 -22.76
N TYR A 299 -4.63 9.27 -21.88
CA TYR A 299 -3.63 10.12 -21.22
C TYR A 299 -2.69 10.77 -22.25
N LYS A 300 -2.17 10.01 -23.22
CA LYS A 300 -1.29 10.53 -24.27
C LYS A 300 -1.98 11.62 -25.10
N GLU A 301 -3.23 11.37 -25.52
CA GLU A 301 -4.02 12.36 -26.24
C GLU A 301 -4.26 13.63 -25.43
N ALA A 302 -4.57 13.49 -24.12
CA ALA A 302 -4.79 14.62 -23.24
C ALA A 302 -3.51 15.44 -23.05
N LYS A 303 -2.37 14.76 -22.92
CA LYS A 303 -1.05 15.38 -22.81
C LYS A 303 -0.66 16.15 -24.07
N GLU A 304 -0.90 15.59 -25.26
CA GLU A 304 -0.67 16.28 -26.54
C GLU A 304 -1.54 17.55 -26.69
N LYS A 305 -2.76 17.50 -26.16
CA LYS A 305 -3.68 18.65 -26.13
C LYS A 305 -3.39 19.64 -24.99
N SER A 306 -2.34 19.39 -24.19
CA SER A 306 -1.98 20.18 -22.98
C SER A 306 -3.13 20.30 -21.97
N LEU A 307 -3.92 19.23 -21.81
CA LEU A 307 -5.08 19.18 -20.92
C LEU A 307 -4.77 18.51 -19.56
N VAL A 308 -3.53 18.05 -19.33
CA VAL A 308 -3.08 17.32 -18.13
C VAL A 308 -1.68 17.73 -17.68
#